data_809c94ce71291ff9880ee0456ddfa973
#
_entry.id   809c94ce71291ff9880ee0456ddfa973
#
_cell.length_a   1.000
_cell.length_b   1.000
_cell.length_c   1.000
_cell.angle_alpha   90.00
_cell.angle_beta   90.00
_cell.angle_gamma   90.00
#
_symmetry.space_group_name_H-M   'P 1'
#
loop_
_entity.id
_entity.type
_entity.pdbx_description
1 polymer ?
#
loop_
_entity_poly.entity_id
_entity_poly.type
_entity_poly.pdbx_seq_one_letter_code
_entity_poly.pdbx_strand_id
1 'polypeptide(L)'
;FAPLISADVRLGYLICIDVDGHLRNLPAIIWRRIEQILSKQMFIEASRRDKPFETAENILMQLLDGGFASASYFRLQTFNTYLADFHPSGFALIDLTAYHSLYRGKRHLKDELGERFPNAHSFLYRGDLFLFVYGNGYLNEFCALANEFKLKIIVSEGLEDLFMLPSLYNTAHEALELMAEAQFTGGNVCTVAQLRTPLFFKSIKNRGNLVAKELLALAAYDREKNSQYCE
;
A
#
# COMPACT_ATOMS: atom_id res chain seq x y z
N PHE A 1 -41.97 -4.77 16.07
CA PHE A 1 -41.12 -4.43 14.94
C PHE A 1 -40.95 -2.92 14.88
N ALA A 2 -39.71 -2.44 14.95
CA ALA A 2 -39.39 -1.07 14.74
C ALA A 2 -38.32 -0.94 13.63
N PRO A 3 -38.49 -0.08 12.62
CA PRO A 3 -37.48 0.12 11.59
C PRO A 3 -36.28 0.87 12.20
N LEU A 4 -35.09 0.40 11.93
CA LEU A 4 -33.84 1.11 12.27
C LEU A 4 -33.44 2.00 11.09
N ILE A 5 -33.55 3.31 11.28
CA ILE A 5 -33.32 4.32 10.24
C ILE A 5 -32.24 5.29 10.75
N SER A 6 -31.26 5.61 9.91
CA SER A 6 -30.29 6.65 10.16
C SER A 6 -29.94 7.38 8.87
N ALA A 7 -29.88 8.71 8.88
CA ALA A 7 -29.61 9.54 7.71
C ALA A 7 -30.53 9.18 6.51
N ASP A 8 -31.84 8.98 6.76
CA ASP A 8 -32.86 8.60 5.77
C ASP A 8 -32.63 7.23 5.08
N VAL A 9 -31.67 6.45 5.55
CA VAL A 9 -31.39 5.10 5.06
C VAL A 9 -31.97 4.08 6.03
N ARG A 10 -32.77 3.13 5.51
CA ARG A 10 -33.26 1.99 6.29
C ARG A 10 -32.15 0.95 6.42
N LEU A 11 -31.68 0.72 7.64
CA LEU A 11 -30.61 -0.21 7.96
C LEU A 11 -31.09 -1.61 8.33
N GLY A 12 -32.35 -1.72 8.78
CA GLY A 12 -32.92 -3.00 9.19
C GLY A 12 -34.15 -2.83 10.06
N TYR A 13 -34.44 -3.87 10.85
CA TYR A 13 -35.57 -3.90 11.77
C TYR A 13 -35.12 -4.40 13.15
N LEU A 14 -35.57 -3.71 14.19
CA LEU A 14 -35.50 -4.21 15.56
C LEU A 14 -36.70 -5.16 15.80
N ILE A 15 -36.40 -6.41 16.09
CA ILE A 15 -37.38 -7.43 16.45
C ILE A 15 -37.12 -7.78 17.92
N CYS A 16 -38.12 -7.51 18.78
CA CYS A 16 -38.04 -7.90 20.16
C CYS A 16 -39.07 -9.02 20.43
N ILE A 17 -38.61 -10.08 21.06
CA ILE A 17 -39.42 -11.22 21.49
C ILE A 17 -39.57 -11.12 23.00
N ASP A 18 -40.81 -10.91 23.45
CA ASP A 18 -41.17 -10.80 24.86
C ASP A 18 -41.53 -12.14 25.41
N VAL A 19 -40.58 -12.85 26.01
CA VAL A 19 -40.79 -14.21 26.54
C VAL A 19 -41.49 -14.15 27.92
N ASP A 20 -41.16 -13.13 28.72
CA ASP A 20 -41.62 -13.03 30.11
C ASP A 20 -42.67 -11.94 30.34
N GLY A 21 -43.15 -11.29 29.27
CA GLY A 21 -44.18 -10.24 29.33
C GLY A 21 -43.70 -8.90 29.91
N HIS A 22 -42.39 -8.75 30.16
CA HIS A 22 -41.81 -7.53 30.77
C HIS A 22 -41.62 -6.39 29.79
N LEU A 23 -41.43 -6.68 28.51
CA LEU A 23 -41.16 -5.68 27.49
C LEU A 23 -42.36 -4.73 27.21
N ARG A 24 -43.59 -5.22 27.45
CA ARG A 24 -44.81 -4.44 27.29
C ARG A 24 -44.94 -3.29 28.27
N ASN A 25 -44.26 -3.38 29.41
CA ASN A 25 -44.28 -2.36 30.46
C ASN A 25 -43.17 -1.32 30.34
N LEU A 26 -42.30 -1.44 29.33
CA LEU A 26 -41.23 -0.47 29.12
C LEU A 26 -41.81 0.87 28.61
N PRO A 27 -41.40 2.01 29.20
CA PRO A 27 -41.79 3.34 28.73
C PRO A 27 -41.39 3.56 27.26
N ALA A 28 -42.23 4.24 26.48
CA ALA A 28 -41.99 4.54 25.08
C ALA A 28 -40.66 5.28 24.84
N ILE A 29 -40.22 6.07 25.83
CA ILE A 29 -38.94 6.78 25.76
C ILE A 29 -37.73 5.84 25.73
N ILE A 30 -37.80 4.69 26.44
CA ILE A 30 -36.75 3.69 26.43
C ILE A 30 -36.67 3.02 25.07
N TRP A 31 -37.83 2.69 24.44
CA TRP A 31 -37.88 2.11 23.11
C TRP A 31 -37.25 3.05 22.07
N ARG A 32 -37.62 4.33 22.09
CA ARG A 32 -37.00 5.34 21.19
C ARG A 32 -35.49 5.44 21.37
N ARG A 33 -35.01 5.34 22.61
CA ARG A 33 -33.58 5.40 22.93
C ARG A 33 -32.84 4.19 22.37
N ILE A 34 -33.43 2.98 22.52
CA ILE A 34 -32.89 1.74 21.97
C ILE A 34 -32.81 1.83 20.44
N GLU A 35 -33.90 2.24 19.78
CA GLU A 35 -33.92 2.45 18.33
C GLU A 35 -32.84 3.43 17.86
N GLN A 36 -32.69 4.56 18.53
CA GLN A 36 -31.68 5.56 18.18
C GLN A 36 -30.27 5.04 18.33
N ILE A 37 -29.97 4.33 19.44
CA ILE A 37 -28.65 3.77 19.70
C ILE A 37 -28.32 2.71 18.66
N LEU A 38 -29.26 1.77 18.42
CA LEU A 38 -29.05 0.69 17.46
C LEU A 38 -28.97 1.21 16.02
N SER A 39 -29.83 2.16 15.63
CA SER A 39 -29.78 2.80 14.31
C SER A 39 -28.42 3.48 14.09
N LYS A 40 -27.94 4.23 15.10
CA LYS A 40 -26.62 4.89 15.03
C LYS A 40 -25.49 3.87 14.95
N GLN A 41 -25.54 2.80 15.76
CA GLN A 41 -24.51 1.76 15.74
C GLN A 41 -24.49 1.01 14.41
N MET A 42 -25.67 0.60 13.91
CA MET A 42 -25.77 -0.07 12.61
C MET A 42 -25.33 0.83 11.45
N PHE A 43 -25.62 2.13 11.52
CA PHE A 43 -25.13 3.09 10.52
C PHE A 43 -23.61 3.20 10.53
N ILE A 44 -23.00 3.26 11.71
CA ILE A 44 -21.53 3.27 11.86
C ILE A 44 -20.94 1.98 11.31
N GLU A 45 -21.53 0.82 11.63
CA GLU A 45 -21.06 -0.48 11.12
C GLU A 45 -21.27 -0.64 9.61
N ALA A 46 -22.41 -0.22 9.07
CA ALA A 46 -22.65 -0.22 7.63
C ALA A 46 -21.67 0.71 6.90
N SER A 47 -21.47 1.93 7.40
CA SER A 47 -20.49 2.87 6.85
C SER A 47 -19.05 2.34 6.92
N ARG A 48 -18.75 1.52 7.92
CA ARG A 48 -17.45 0.83 8.02
C ARG A 48 -17.34 -0.33 7.04
N ARG A 49 -18.43 -1.08 6.79
CA ARG A 49 -18.44 -2.19 5.82
C ARG A 49 -18.31 -1.71 4.39
N ASP A 50 -18.95 -0.60 4.05
CA ASP A 50 -18.92 -0.07 2.68
C ASP A 50 -17.62 0.69 2.33
N LYS A 51 -16.85 1.15 3.34
CA LYS A 51 -15.64 1.97 3.14
C LYS A 51 -14.42 1.62 4.03
N PRO A 52 -14.23 0.38 4.51
CA PRO A 52 -13.07 0.11 5.38
C PRO A 52 -11.75 0.25 4.61
N PHE A 53 -11.73 -0.10 3.33
CA PHE A 53 -10.55 -0.02 2.48
C PHE A 53 -10.22 1.42 2.08
N GLU A 54 -11.22 2.23 1.70
CA GLU A 54 -10.99 3.63 1.33
C GLU A 54 -10.39 4.45 2.48
N THR A 55 -10.86 4.24 3.71
CA THR A 55 -10.30 4.90 4.89
C THR A 55 -8.87 4.42 5.17
N ALA A 56 -8.61 3.13 5.04
CA ALA A 56 -7.29 2.56 5.26
C ALA A 56 -6.30 2.94 4.15
N GLU A 57 -6.72 2.95 2.88
CA GLU A 57 -5.92 3.45 1.76
C GLU A 57 -5.53 4.92 1.98
N ASN A 58 -6.45 5.76 2.47
CA ASN A 58 -6.14 7.15 2.79
C ASN A 58 -5.12 7.29 3.92
N ILE A 59 -5.21 6.46 4.97
CA ILE A 59 -4.21 6.42 6.05
C ILE A 59 -2.84 5.97 5.52
N LEU A 60 -2.80 4.94 4.67
CA LEU A 60 -1.56 4.47 4.05
C LEU A 60 -0.94 5.52 3.12
N MET A 61 -1.75 6.22 2.32
CA MET A 61 -1.29 7.33 1.48
C MET A 61 -0.73 8.47 2.33
N GLN A 62 -1.44 8.86 3.41
CA GLN A 62 -0.95 9.87 4.34
C GLN A 62 0.36 9.44 5.03
N LEU A 63 0.51 8.14 5.35
CA LEU A 63 1.76 7.61 5.88
C LEU A 63 2.90 7.77 4.88
N LEU A 64 2.69 7.36 3.63
CA LEU A 64 3.67 7.49 2.54
C LEU A 64 4.06 8.93 2.25
N ASP A 65 3.14 9.88 2.43
CA ASP A 65 3.40 11.32 2.29
C ASP A 65 4.07 11.94 3.54
N GLY A 66 4.41 11.12 4.56
CA GLY A 66 5.06 11.60 5.78
C GLY A 66 4.13 12.36 6.73
N GLY A 67 2.82 12.18 6.61
CA GLY A 67 1.82 12.92 7.40
C GLY A 67 1.72 12.50 8.87
N PHE A 68 2.51 11.52 9.33
CA PHE A 68 2.52 11.07 10.72
C PHE A 68 3.84 11.43 11.42
N ALA A 69 3.74 12.23 12.47
CA ALA A 69 4.90 12.68 13.23
C ALA A 69 5.58 11.56 14.06
N SER A 70 4.85 10.48 14.40
CA SER A 70 5.39 9.36 15.19
C SER A 70 4.62 8.06 14.95
N ALA A 71 5.30 6.93 15.20
CA ALA A 71 4.68 5.60 15.16
C ALA A 71 3.51 5.46 16.14
N SER A 72 3.61 6.09 17.32
CA SER A 72 2.53 6.05 18.32
C SER A 72 1.27 6.76 17.82
N TYR A 73 1.43 7.89 17.14
CA TYR A 73 0.30 8.62 16.55
C TYR A 73 -0.33 7.83 15.39
N PHE A 74 0.49 7.20 14.54
CA PHE A 74 0.01 6.31 13.48
C PHE A 74 -0.81 5.15 14.05
N ARG A 75 -0.30 4.45 15.08
CA ARG A 75 -1.00 3.34 15.74
C ARG A 75 -2.34 3.78 16.37
N LEU A 76 -2.41 4.98 16.91
CA LEU A 76 -3.67 5.54 17.43
C LEU A 76 -4.71 5.74 16.32
N GLN A 77 -4.29 6.23 15.14
CA GLN A 77 -5.17 6.44 14.00
C GLN A 77 -5.64 5.12 13.37
N THR A 78 -4.79 4.09 13.38
CA THR A 78 -5.11 2.77 12.81
C THR A 78 -5.90 1.87 13.75
N PHE A 79 -5.97 2.18 15.05
CA PHE A 79 -6.57 1.33 16.10
C PHE A 79 -7.99 0.84 15.80
N ASN A 80 -8.82 1.66 15.17
CA ASN A 80 -10.19 1.30 14.78
C ASN A 80 -10.34 0.87 13.31
N THR A 81 -9.23 0.56 12.65
CA THR A 81 -9.22 0.09 11.27
C THR A 81 -8.63 -1.32 11.21
N TYR A 82 -8.80 -2.02 10.08
CA TYR A 82 -8.16 -3.32 9.90
C TYR A 82 -6.62 -3.23 9.88
N LEU A 83 -6.05 -2.02 9.71
CA LEU A 83 -4.61 -1.81 9.73
C LEU A 83 -3.98 -2.07 11.11
N ALA A 84 -4.77 -2.12 12.18
CA ALA A 84 -4.28 -2.46 13.51
C ALA A 84 -3.70 -3.88 13.57
N ASP A 85 -4.33 -4.83 12.85
CA ASP A 85 -3.94 -6.23 12.77
C ASP A 85 -3.32 -6.60 11.41
N PHE A 86 -2.95 -5.59 10.62
CA PHE A 86 -2.41 -5.78 9.27
C PHE A 86 -0.88 -5.87 9.31
N HIS A 87 -0.35 -7.08 9.18
CA HIS A 87 1.08 -7.39 9.26
C HIS A 87 1.59 -8.08 7.98
N PRO A 88 1.67 -7.37 6.85
CA PRO A 88 2.26 -7.93 5.64
C PRO A 88 3.76 -8.13 5.81
N SER A 89 4.34 -9.15 5.17
CA SER A 89 5.78 -9.41 5.20
C SER A 89 6.58 -8.49 4.26
N GLY A 90 5.90 -7.85 3.32
CA GLY A 90 6.49 -6.95 2.33
C GLY A 90 5.43 -6.39 1.40
N PHE A 91 5.88 -5.79 0.32
CA PHE A 91 5.01 -5.30 -0.74
C PHE A 91 5.67 -5.41 -2.12
N ALA A 92 4.86 -5.46 -3.16
CA ALA A 92 5.27 -5.25 -4.54
C ALA A 92 4.85 -3.85 -5.00
N LEU A 93 5.74 -3.15 -5.68
CA LEU A 93 5.47 -1.90 -6.37
C LEU A 93 5.49 -2.16 -7.87
N ILE A 94 4.40 -1.86 -8.54
CA ILE A 94 4.18 -2.14 -9.97
C ILE A 94 4.15 -0.83 -10.72
N ASP A 95 5.10 -0.66 -11.64
CA ASP A 95 5.14 0.50 -12.54
C ASP A 95 4.02 0.41 -13.58
N LEU A 96 3.13 1.41 -13.53
CA LEU A 96 2.04 1.55 -14.48
C LEU A 96 2.30 2.61 -15.56
N THR A 97 3.48 3.19 -15.61
CA THR A 97 3.80 4.25 -16.60
C THR A 97 3.77 3.72 -18.04
N ALA A 98 4.25 2.50 -18.25
CA ALA A 98 4.23 1.81 -19.53
C ALA A 98 2.97 0.95 -19.77
N TYR A 99 2.02 0.94 -18.82
CA TYR A 99 0.80 0.16 -18.95
C TYR A 99 -0.16 0.80 -19.96
N HIS A 100 -0.13 0.31 -21.18
CA HIS A 100 -1.01 0.72 -22.26
C HIS A 100 -2.05 -0.37 -22.52
N SER A 101 -3.13 -0.37 -21.75
CA SER A 101 -4.28 -1.18 -22.14
C SER A 101 -5.24 -0.35 -22.96
N LEU A 102 -5.42 -0.71 -24.23
CA LEU A 102 -6.37 -0.06 -25.15
C LEU A 102 -7.84 -0.21 -24.70
N TYR A 103 -8.13 -1.18 -23.81
CA TYR A 103 -9.49 -1.53 -23.43
C TYR A 103 -9.76 -1.51 -21.91
N ARG A 104 -8.72 -1.40 -21.07
CA ARG A 104 -8.86 -1.57 -19.63
C ARG A 104 -8.00 -0.56 -18.87
N GLY A 105 -8.60 0.26 -18.04
CA GLY A 105 -7.89 1.27 -17.25
C GLY A 105 -7.11 0.67 -16.06
N LYS A 106 -6.27 1.49 -15.42
CA LYS A 106 -5.47 1.12 -14.22
C LYS A 106 -6.31 0.48 -13.09
N ARG A 107 -7.58 0.88 -12.95
CA ARG A 107 -8.52 0.30 -11.99
C ARG A 107 -8.83 -1.17 -12.27
N HIS A 108 -8.97 -1.53 -13.54
CA HIS A 108 -9.22 -2.91 -13.90
C HIS A 108 -8.04 -3.83 -13.56
N LEU A 109 -6.79 -3.35 -13.71
CA LEU A 109 -5.63 -4.11 -13.27
C LEU A 109 -5.64 -4.31 -11.74
N LYS A 110 -6.06 -3.30 -10.97
CA LYS A 110 -6.26 -3.45 -9.51
C LYS A 110 -7.28 -4.53 -9.19
N ASP A 111 -8.41 -4.55 -9.90
CA ASP A 111 -9.48 -5.52 -9.69
C ASP A 111 -9.00 -6.94 -10.06
N GLU A 112 -8.31 -7.10 -11.20
CA GLU A 112 -7.73 -8.37 -11.63
C GLU A 112 -6.67 -8.90 -10.66
N LEU A 113 -5.84 -8.02 -10.10
CA LEU A 113 -4.90 -8.39 -9.05
C LEU A 113 -5.62 -8.84 -7.77
N GLY A 114 -6.73 -8.20 -7.42
CA GLY A 114 -7.57 -8.62 -6.31
C GLY A 114 -8.14 -10.04 -6.50
N GLU A 115 -8.46 -10.44 -7.73
CA GLU A 115 -8.90 -11.81 -8.05
C GLU A 115 -7.74 -12.82 -8.00
N ARG A 116 -6.55 -12.46 -8.52
CA ARG A 116 -5.36 -13.33 -8.51
C ARG A 116 -4.73 -13.45 -7.13
N PHE A 117 -4.79 -12.40 -6.33
CA PHE A 117 -4.21 -12.32 -4.98
C PHE A 117 -5.28 -11.96 -3.94
N PRO A 118 -6.26 -12.83 -3.67
CA PRO A 118 -7.44 -12.50 -2.85
C PRO A 118 -7.09 -12.11 -1.40
N ASN A 119 -5.92 -12.49 -0.90
CA ASN A 119 -5.44 -12.13 0.43
C ASN A 119 -4.52 -10.90 0.44
N ALA A 120 -4.25 -10.31 -0.72
CA ALA A 120 -3.38 -9.16 -0.84
C ALA A 120 -4.21 -7.87 -0.89
N HIS A 121 -3.79 -6.87 -0.11
CA HIS A 121 -4.37 -5.54 -0.20
C HIS A 121 -3.62 -4.72 -1.24
N SER A 122 -4.34 -4.12 -2.19
CA SER A 122 -3.78 -3.30 -3.25
C SER A 122 -4.39 -1.90 -3.27
N PHE A 123 -3.58 -0.89 -3.55
CA PHE A 123 -4.03 0.49 -3.76
C PHE A 123 -3.11 1.24 -4.73
N LEU A 124 -3.63 2.32 -5.31
CA LEU A 124 -2.87 3.18 -6.22
C LEU A 124 -2.22 4.32 -5.44
N TYR A 125 -0.92 4.53 -5.66
CA TYR A 125 -0.18 5.63 -5.06
C TYR A 125 0.78 6.26 -6.10
N ARG A 126 0.68 7.57 -6.31
CA ARG A 126 1.50 8.36 -7.25
C ARG A 126 1.60 7.78 -8.66
N GLY A 127 0.62 7.01 -9.08
CA GLY A 127 0.58 6.43 -10.43
C GLY A 127 1.03 4.98 -10.50
N ASP A 128 1.68 4.48 -9.47
CA ASP A 128 2.07 3.08 -9.30
C ASP A 128 1.02 2.28 -8.53
N LEU A 129 1.03 0.98 -8.70
CA LEU A 129 0.16 0.08 -7.95
C LEU A 129 0.97 -0.61 -6.85
N PHE A 130 0.52 -0.39 -5.63
CA PHE A 130 0.98 -1.08 -4.44
C PHE A 130 0.22 -2.39 -4.25
N LEU A 131 0.91 -3.46 -3.90
CA LEU A 131 0.33 -4.74 -3.52
C LEU A 131 1.07 -5.29 -2.29
N PHE A 132 0.41 -5.34 -1.14
CA PHE A 132 0.98 -5.97 0.04
C PHE A 132 0.98 -7.49 -0.08
N VAL A 133 2.06 -8.14 0.35
CA VAL A 133 2.26 -9.58 0.22
C VAL A 133 2.53 -10.22 1.58
N TYR A 134 2.15 -11.50 1.69
CA TYR A 134 2.39 -12.34 2.85
C TYR A 134 3.24 -13.54 2.44
N GLY A 135 4.45 -13.67 3.05
CA GLY A 135 5.40 -14.74 2.71
C GLY A 135 6.12 -14.53 1.38
N ASN A 136 6.83 -15.57 0.91
CA ASN A 136 7.78 -15.48 -0.20
C ASN A 136 7.31 -16.20 -1.49
N GLY A 137 6.05 -16.64 -1.55
CA GLY A 137 5.54 -17.50 -2.64
C GLY A 137 5.18 -16.79 -3.95
N TYR A 138 5.12 -15.47 -3.97
CA TYR A 138 4.50 -14.71 -5.07
C TYR A 138 5.40 -14.36 -6.25
N LEU A 139 6.69 -14.64 -6.20
CA LEU A 139 7.62 -14.23 -7.26
C LEU A 139 7.28 -14.84 -8.63
N ASN A 140 6.85 -16.10 -8.66
CA ASN A 140 6.49 -16.77 -9.93
C ASN A 140 5.23 -16.15 -10.54
N GLU A 141 4.22 -15.81 -9.71
CA GLU A 141 3.00 -15.15 -10.14
C GLU A 141 3.29 -13.72 -10.63
N PHE A 142 4.19 -13.00 -9.96
CA PHE A 142 4.64 -11.69 -10.44
C PHE A 142 5.40 -11.77 -11.75
N CYS A 143 6.21 -12.81 -11.97
CA CYS A 143 6.88 -13.04 -13.26
C CYS A 143 5.86 -13.31 -14.37
N ALA A 144 4.84 -14.12 -14.11
CA ALA A 144 3.76 -14.37 -15.07
C ALA A 144 3.00 -13.07 -15.41
N LEU A 145 2.62 -12.31 -14.39
CA LEU A 145 1.93 -11.02 -14.53
C LEU A 145 2.78 -9.99 -15.31
N ALA A 146 4.06 -9.88 -14.96
CA ALA A 146 4.97 -8.94 -15.62
C ALA A 146 5.15 -9.26 -17.10
N ASN A 147 5.20 -10.55 -17.46
CA ASN A 147 5.31 -10.97 -18.84
C ASN A 147 4.01 -10.75 -19.62
N GLU A 148 2.85 -11.02 -19.02
CA GLU A 148 1.53 -10.86 -19.63
C GLU A 148 1.24 -9.39 -19.96
N PHE A 149 1.49 -8.50 -18.99
CA PHE A 149 1.15 -7.07 -19.12
C PHE A 149 2.34 -6.16 -19.44
N LYS A 150 3.54 -6.73 -19.63
CA LYS A 150 4.80 -6.00 -19.84
C LYS A 150 5.09 -4.96 -18.75
N LEU A 151 4.83 -5.34 -17.52
CA LEU A 151 5.02 -4.51 -16.34
C LEU A 151 6.41 -4.70 -15.74
N LYS A 152 6.91 -3.67 -15.07
CA LYS A 152 8.07 -3.76 -14.18
C LYS A 152 7.57 -3.83 -12.75
N ILE A 153 8.09 -4.80 -11.99
CA ILE A 153 7.66 -5.06 -10.63
C ILE A 153 8.89 -5.17 -9.74
N ILE A 154 8.91 -4.37 -8.67
CA ILE A 154 9.90 -4.49 -7.61
C ILE A 154 9.24 -5.03 -6.35
N VAL A 155 9.87 -6.02 -5.72
CA VAL A 155 9.40 -6.61 -4.47
C VAL A 155 10.31 -6.15 -3.34
N SER A 156 9.71 -5.54 -2.32
CA SER A 156 10.37 -5.15 -1.08
C SER A 156 9.94 -6.07 0.05
N GLU A 157 10.90 -6.72 0.65
CA GLU A 157 10.74 -7.64 1.79
C GLU A 157 11.14 -6.93 3.10
N GLY A 158 10.82 -7.55 4.25
CA GLY A 158 11.27 -7.06 5.56
C GLY A 158 10.43 -5.90 6.10
N LEU A 159 9.15 -5.85 5.77
CA LEU A 159 8.20 -4.91 6.37
C LEU A 159 7.76 -5.44 7.75
N GLU A 160 8.50 -5.08 8.79
CA GLU A 160 8.23 -5.48 10.18
C GLU A 160 7.17 -4.59 10.85
N ASP A 161 7.12 -3.31 10.51
CA ASP A 161 6.14 -2.33 11.00
C ASP A 161 5.70 -1.45 9.82
N LEU A 162 4.40 -1.23 9.69
CA LEU A 162 3.85 -0.35 8.65
C LEU A 162 4.45 1.06 8.69
N PHE A 163 4.87 1.54 9.85
CA PHE A 163 5.51 2.85 9.96
C PHE A 163 6.84 2.95 9.20
N MET A 164 7.48 1.82 8.87
CA MET A 164 8.68 1.77 8.02
C MET A 164 8.36 1.92 6.52
N LEU A 165 7.08 1.83 6.14
CA LEU A 165 6.64 1.82 4.74
C LEU A 165 7.21 2.98 3.90
N PRO A 166 7.27 4.25 4.38
CA PRO A 166 7.82 5.36 3.60
C PRO A 166 9.28 5.17 3.22
N SER A 167 10.10 4.66 4.15
CA SER A 167 11.53 4.40 3.91
C SER A 167 11.73 3.28 2.89
N LEU A 168 10.99 2.18 3.05
CA LEU A 168 11.04 1.04 2.13
C LEU A 168 10.48 1.41 0.75
N TYR A 169 9.42 2.23 0.69
CA TYR A 169 8.87 2.74 -0.55
C TYR A 169 9.89 3.56 -1.34
N ASN A 170 10.59 4.50 -0.70
CA ASN A 170 11.58 5.31 -1.37
C ASN A 170 12.67 4.43 -2.02
N THR A 171 13.17 3.42 -1.27
CA THR A 171 14.17 2.48 -1.79
C THR A 171 13.60 1.62 -2.94
N ALA A 172 12.37 1.15 -2.82
CA ALA A 172 11.70 0.37 -3.86
C ALA A 172 11.43 1.23 -5.12
N HIS A 173 11.05 2.49 -4.94
CA HIS A 173 10.81 3.41 -6.04
C HIS A 173 12.12 3.74 -6.79
N GLU A 174 13.22 4.01 -6.09
CA GLU A 174 14.55 4.17 -6.70
C GLU A 174 14.98 2.91 -7.46
N ALA A 175 14.66 1.72 -6.94
CA ALA A 175 14.91 0.45 -7.61
C ALA A 175 14.06 0.30 -8.88
N LEU A 176 12.80 0.71 -8.85
CA LEU A 176 11.90 0.68 -10.00
C LEU A 176 12.36 1.65 -11.09
N GLU A 177 12.81 2.85 -10.71
CA GLU A 177 13.44 3.80 -11.64
C GLU A 177 14.70 3.21 -12.29
N LEU A 178 15.55 2.53 -11.52
CA LEU A 178 16.74 1.85 -12.04
C LEU A 178 16.37 0.79 -13.07
N MET A 179 15.32 -0.01 -12.80
CA MET A 179 14.79 -0.99 -13.77
C MET A 179 14.23 -0.34 -15.03
N ALA A 180 13.81 0.93 -14.95
CA ALA A 180 13.32 1.67 -16.12
C ALA A 180 14.44 2.20 -17.02
N GLU A 181 15.69 2.27 -16.55
CA GLU A 181 16.83 2.74 -17.33
C GLU A 181 17.12 1.81 -18.53
N ALA A 182 17.49 2.41 -19.67
CA ALA A 182 17.73 1.67 -20.89
C ALA A 182 18.90 0.66 -20.82
N GLN A 183 19.82 0.87 -19.86
CA GLN A 183 20.99 0.01 -19.65
C GLN A 183 20.70 -1.16 -18.70
N PHE A 184 19.51 -1.23 -18.13
CA PHE A 184 19.15 -2.30 -17.20
C PHE A 184 18.94 -3.62 -17.95
N THR A 185 19.79 -4.61 -17.68
CA THR A 185 19.76 -5.94 -18.30
C THR A 185 19.07 -7.01 -17.46
N GLY A 186 18.52 -6.63 -16.31
CA GLY A 186 17.79 -7.54 -15.41
C GLY A 186 16.39 -7.89 -15.92
N GLY A 187 15.71 -8.75 -15.17
CA GLY A 187 14.33 -9.16 -15.48
C GLY A 187 13.30 -8.07 -15.19
N ASN A 188 12.08 -8.31 -15.63
CA ASN A 188 10.93 -7.42 -15.36
C ASN A 188 10.46 -7.48 -13.90
N VAL A 189 10.87 -8.48 -13.14
CA VAL A 189 10.60 -8.64 -11.70
C VAL A 189 11.93 -8.79 -10.97
N CYS A 190 12.18 -7.92 -9.98
CA CYS A 190 13.36 -7.96 -9.13
C CYS A 190 12.95 -7.76 -7.67
N THR A 191 13.80 -8.20 -6.74
CA THR A 191 13.70 -7.79 -5.34
C THR A 191 14.62 -6.61 -5.07
N VAL A 192 14.29 -5.78 -4.07
CA VAL A 192 15.17 -4.70 -3.61
C VAL A 192 16.53 -5.26 -3.19
N ALA A 193 16.56 -6.46 -2.61
CA ALA A 193 17.79 -7.13 -2.20
C ALA A 193 18.73 -7.41 -3.37
N GLN A 194 18.19 -7.81 -4.52
CA GLN A 194 18.99 -8.06 -5.74
C GLN A 194 19.59 -6.77 -6.31
N LEU A 195 18.94 -5.64 -6.11
CA LEU A 195 19.35 -4.34 -6.64
C LEU A 195 20.14 -3.47 -5.64
N ARG A 196 20.48 -4.01 -4.45
CA ARG A 196 21.22 -3.23 -3.42
C ARG A 196 22.53 -2.66 -3.94
N THR A 197 23.33 -3.47 -4.64
CA THR A 197 24.63 -3.03 -5.17
C THR A 197 24.49 -1.94 -6.24
N PRO A 198 23.66 -2.12 -7.30
CA PRO A 198 23.40 -1.04 -8.25
C PRO A 198 22.84 0.23 -7.61
N LEU A 199 21.93 0.12 -6.65
CA LEU A 199 21.36 1.27 -5.93
C LEU A 199 22.44 2.01 -5.11
N PHE A 200 23.31 1.27 -4.44
CA PHE A 200 24.44 1.84 -3.73
C PHE A 200 25.36 2.64 -4.66
N PHE A 201 25.75 2.08 -5.80
CA PHE A 201 26.55 2.81 -6.79
C PHE A 201 25.83 4.04 -7.37
N LYS A 202 24.52 3.93 -7.64
CA LYS A 202 23.72 5.08 -8.08
C LYS A 202 23.72 6.19 -7.01
N SER A 203 23.58 5.84 -5.74
CA SER A 203 23.59 6.80 -4.63
C SER A 203 24.94 7.52 -4.49
N ILE A 204 26.06 6.81 -4.65
CA ILE A 204 27.41 7.41 -4.64
C ILE A 204 27.60 8.34 -5.85
N LYS A 205 27.21 7.89 -7.04
CA LYS A 205 27.32 8.69 -8.27
C LYS A 205 26.57 10.03 -8.16
N ASN A 206 25.42 10.03 -7.52
CA ASN A 206 24.62 11.22 -7.29
C ASN A 206 25.12 12.10 -6.15
N ARG A 207 26.00 11.56 -5.28
CA ARG A 207 26.61 12.27 -4.14
C ARG A 207 28.11 12.37 -4.32
N GLY A 208 28.54 13.15 -5.33
CA GLY A 208 29.94 13.34 -5.64
C GLY A 208 30.85 13.82 -4.44
N ASN A 209 30.22 14.38 -3.39
CA ASN A 209 30.87 14.71 -2.15
C ASN A 209 31.30 13.51 -1.29
N LEU A 210 30.81 12.31 -1.58
CA LEU A 210 31.22 11.06 -0.93
C LEU A 210 32.46 10.43 -1.58
N VAL A 211 32.83 10.89 -2.78
CA VAL A 211 34.02 10.42 -3.49
C VAL A 211 35.23 11.19 -2.96
N ALA A 212 36.27 10.46 -2.59
CA ALA A 212 37.52 11.08 -2.15
C ALA A 212 38.04 12.09 -3.20
N LYS A 213 38.49 13.24 -2.77
CA LYS A 213 38.98 14.33 -3.67
C LYS A 213 40.09 13.85 -4.60
N GLU A 214 40.89 12.93 -4.11
CA GLU A 214 42.02 12.32 -4.84
C GLU A 214 41.49 11.48 -6.03
N LEU A 215 40.39 10.74 -5.85
CA LEU A 215 39.76 9.98 -6.94
C LEU A 215 39.13 10.90 -7.97
N LEU A 216 38.53 12.02 -7.55
CA LEU A 216 37.99 13.01 -8.49
C LEU A 216 39.13 13.69 -9.30
N ALA A 217 40.26 13.97 -8.66
CA ALA A 217 41.43 14.51 -9.33
C ALA A 217 42.02 13.52 -10.34
N LEU A 218 42.10 12.23 -9.98
CA LEU A 218 42.57 11.15 -10.86
C LEU A 218 41.62 10.99 -12.07
N ALA A 219 40.32 10.96 -11.84
CA ALA A 219 39.33 10.89 -12.93
C ALA A 219 39.38 12.12 -13.87
N ALA A 220 39.69 13.31 -13.33
CA ALA A 220 39.90 14.51 -14.15
C ALA A 220 41.17 14.39 -14.99
N TYR A 221 42.26 13.87 -14.40
CA TYR A 221 43.51 13.59 -15.09
C TYR A 221 43.32 12.56 -16.21
N ASP A 222 42.58 11.47 -15.97
CA ASP A 222 42.30 10.44 -16.97
C ASP A 222 41.54 11.02 -18.19
N ARG A 223 40.60 11.91 -17.95
CA ARG A 223 39.86 12.61 -19.04
C ARG A 223 40.77 13.52 -19.84
N GLU A 224 41.67 14.26 -19.17
CA GLU A 224 42.56 15.20 -19.84
C GLU A 224 43.64 14.48 -20.63
N LYS A 225 44.20 13.39 -20.11
CA LYS A 225 45.32 12.65 -20.71
C LYS A 225 44.90 11.40 -21.48
N ASN A 226 43.60 11.10 -21.54
CA ASN A 226 43.07 9.89 -22.16
C ASN A 226 43.71 8.61 -21.60
N SER A 227 43.97 8.60 -20.29
CA SER A 227 44.51 7.48 -19.53
C SER A 227 43.39 6.69 -18.84
N GLN A 228 43.66 5.52 -18.28
CA GLN A 228 42.70 4.58 -17.72
C GLN A 228 43.09 4.15 -16.31
N TYR A 229 43.46 5.09 -15.44
CA TYR A 229 43.82 4.77 -14.05
C TYR A 229 42.60 4.54 -13.15
N CYS A 230 41.41 4.96 -13.60
CA CYS A 230 40.13 4.83 -12.87
C CYS A 230 39.18 3.77 -13.46
N GLU A 231 39.63 2.92 -14.37
CA GLU A 231 38.82 1.79 -14.86
C GLU A 231 38.78 0.58 -13.94
#